data_91370620e0cf61e395ac9164917f06cf
#
_entry.id   91370620e0cf61e395ac9164917f06cf
#
_cell.length_a   1.000
_cell.length_b   1.000
_cell.length_c   1.000
_cell.angle_alpha   90.00
_cell.angle_beta   90.00
_cell.angle_gamma   90.00
#
_symmetry.space_group_name_H-M   'P 1'
#
loop_
_entity.id
_entity.type
_entity.pdbx_description
1 polymer ?
#
loop_
_entity_poly.entity_id
_entity_poly.type
_entity_poly.pdbx_seq_one_letter_code
_entity_poly.pdbx_strand_id
1 'polypeptide(L)'
;MLRRVIGFAVGVAVILGAVEYGEAQAPRSPTPKSIPGVVSAETVARGLEHPWGLVFLPDGRMLVTERPGRLRFVNRDGRVSTPLAGVPAVQARGQGGLLDVALDPRFGENRLVYLSYAEPGDGGTAGTAVATGRLGEGGVENVRVIYRQRPKVSGSNHFGSRLVFARDGTLFVTQGERYAYRDAAQDLASGLGKIVRIHPDGTVPADNPFVGRTGAQPEI
;
A
#
# COMPACT_ATOMS: atom_id res chain seq x y z
N MET A 1 -37.62 -57.43 63.74
CA MET A 1 -36.94 -56.19 64.13
C MET A 1 -36.57 -55.40 62.90
N LEU A 2 -37.33 -54.37 62.56
CA LEU A 2 -37.22 -53.63 61.35
C LEU A 2 -36.57 -52.25 61.66
N ARG A 3 -35.33 -52.01 61.20
CA ARG A 3 -34.68 -50.71 61.30
C ARG A 3 -34.94 -49.91 60.08
N ARG A 4 -35.68 -48.80 60.21
CA ARG A 4 -35.86 -47.78 59.20
C ARG A 4 -34.61 -46.92 59.09
N VAL A 5 -34.03 -46.81 57.92
CA VAL A 5 -33.01 -45.84 57.57
C VAL A 5 -33.67 -44.64 56.90
N ILE A 6 -33.60 -43.48 57.53
CA ILE A 6 -34.07 -42.20 56.97
C ILE A 6 -32.95 -41.61 56.15
N GLY A 7 -33.15 -41.55 54.83
CA GLY A 7 -32.23 -40.86 53.94
C GLY A 7 -32.57 -39.36 53.85
N PHE A 8 -31.64 -38.49 54.21
CA PHE A 8 -31.74 -37.05 53.95
C PHE A 8 -31.23 -36.79 52.53
N ALA A 9 -32.09 -36.29 51.69
CA ALA A 9 -31.72 -35.77 50.36
C ALA A 9 -31.36 -34.28 50.52
N VAL A 10 -30.09 -33.93 50.33
CA VAL A 10 -29.64 -32.54 50.23
C VAL A 10 -29.76 -32.07 48.80
N GLY A 11 -30.74 -31.28 48.50
CA GLY A 11 -30.88 -30.62 47.20
C GLY A 11 -29.90 -29.46 47.09
N VAL A 12 -28.94 -29.58 46.17
CA VAL A 12 -28.06 -28.48 45.74
C VAL A 12 -28.80 -27.69 44.65
N ALA A 13 -29.26 -26.49 45.02
CA ALA A 13 -29.78 -25.54 44.04
C ALA A 13 -28.60 -24.86 43.35
N VAL A 14 -28.36 -25.17 42.05
CA VAL A 14 -27.40 -24.43 41.23
C VAL A 14 -28.11 -23.18 40.70
N ILE A 15 -27.76 -22.02 41.22
CA ILE A 15 -28.19 -20.71 40.70
C ILE A 15 -27.29 -20.42 39.52
N LEU A 16 -27.78 -20.63 38.28
CA LEU A 16 -27.18 -20.12 37.05
C LEU A 16 -27.45 -18.62 36.97
N GLY A 17 -26.52 -17.81 37.47
CA GLY A 17 -26.50 -16.40 37.18
C GLY A 17 -26.11 -16.17 35.71
N ALA A 18 -27.05 -15.69 34.89
CA ALA A 18 -26.74 -15.15 33.58
C ALA A 18 -25.92 -13.88 33.73
N VAL A 19 -24.64 -13.94 33.39
CA VAL A 19 -23.79 -12.75 33.26
C VAL A 19 -24.13 -12.16 31.91
N GLU A 20 -24.94 -11.11 31.85
CA GLU A 20 -25.09 -10.29 30.67
C GLU A 20 -23.74 -9.58 30.42
N TYR A 21 -23.00 -10.03 29.42
CA TYR A 21 -21.89 -9.26 28.88
C TYR A 21 -22.48 -8.06 28.13
N GLY A 22 -22.59 -6.93 28.80
CA GLY A 22 -22.84 -5.66 28.15
C GLY A 22 -21.74 -5.43 27.11
N GLU A 23 -22.13 -5.30 25.84
CA GLU A 23 -21.24 -4.87 24.78
C GLU A 23 -20.63 -3.51 25.20
N ALA A 24 -19.36 -3.53 25.58
CA ALA A 24 -18.62 -2.32 25.82
C ALA A 24 -18.54 -1.55 24.50
N GLN A 25 -19.37 -0.51 24.37
CA GLN A 25 -19.30 0.40 23.23
C GLN A 25 -17.89 0.99 23.21
N ALA A 26 -17.15 0.72 22.12
CA ALA A 26 -15.84 1.30 21.90
C ALA A 26 -15.94 2.84 22.10
N PRO A 27 -14.99 3.46 22.80
CA PRO A 27 -15.04 4.89 23.04
C PRO A 27 -15.10 5.59 21.67
N ARG A 28 -16.16 6.34 21.44
CA ARG A 28 -16.28 7.18 20.24
C ARG A 28 -15.11 8.15 20.27
N SER A 29 -14.27 8.10 19.25
CA SER A 29 -13.23 9.10 19.06
C SER A 29 -13.87 10.49 19.17
N PRO A 30 -13.31 11.39 19.97
CA PRO A 30 -13.87 12.73 20.12
C PRO A 30 -13.94 13.37 18.73
N THR A 31 -15.11 13.84 18.36
CA THR A 31 -15.28 14.65 17.15
C THR A 31 -14.30 15.81 17.23
N PRO A 32 -13.42 16.02 16.25
CA PRO A 32 -12.48 17.15 16.30
C PRO A 32 -13.29 18.42 16.51
N LYS A 33 -12.98 19.18 17.57
CA LYS A 33 -13.55 20.50 17.75
C LYS A 33 -13.14 21.33 16.53
N SER A 34 -14.10 21.71 15.68
CA SER A 34 -13.83 22.63 14.59
C SER A 34 -13.29 23.94 15.19
N ILE A 35 -12.07 24.30 14.82
CA ILE A 35 -11.54 25.64 15.09
C ILE A 35 -12.19 26.55 14.05
N PRO A 36 -13.09 27.45 14.44
CA PRO A 36 -13.82 28.27 13.48
C PRO A 36 -12.86 29.10 12.62
N GLY A 37 -12.93 28.95 11.30
CA GLY A 37 -12.30 29.86 10.33
C GLY A 37 -10.91 29.48 9.82
N VAL A 38 -10.32 28.32 10.22
CA VAL A 38 -8.93 28.00 9.81
C VAL A 38 -8.85 26.91 8.74
N VAL A 39 -9.65 25.85 8.78
CA VAL A 39 -9.66 24.76 7.79
C VAL A 39 -11.08 24.24 7.59
N SER A 40 -11.47 24.06 6.33
CA SER A 40 -12.67 23.32 5.94
C SER A 40 -12.29 22.10 5.11
N ALA A 41 -12.99 20.99 5.30
CA ALA A 41 -12.82 19.78 4.50
C ALA A 41 -14.02 19.61 3.56
N GLU A 42 -13.75 19.42 2.28
CA GLU A 42 -14.75 19.13 1.26
C GLU A 42 -14.53 17.74 0.67
N THR A 43 -15.62 16.96 0.51
CA THR A 43 -15.54 15.67 -0.14
C THR A 43 -15.52 15.86 -1.66
N VAL A 44 -14.39 15.55 -2.30
CA VAL A 44 -14.23 15.66 -3.76
C VAL A 44 -14.81 14.45 -4.50
N ALA A 45 -14.62 13.24 -4.01
CA ALA A 45 -15.11 12.01 -4.64
C ALA A 45 -15.53 10.96 -3.61
N ARG A 46 -16.41 10.03 -4.05
CA ARG A 46 -16.88 8.89 -3.25
C ARG A 46 -16.78 7.59 -4.05
N GLY A 47 -16.82 6.42 -3.35
CA GLY A 47 -16.85 5.11 -4.01
C GLY A 47 -15.48 4.58 -4.42
N LEU A 48 -14.37 5.17 -3.93
CA LEU A 48 -13.03 4.59 -4.03
C LEU A 48 -12.84 3.51 -2.96
N GLU A 49 -12.18 2.42 -3.32
CA GLU A 49 -11.87 1.31 -2.42
C GLU A 49 -10.39 1.29 -2.07
N HIS A 50 -10.07 1.56 -0.81
CA HIS A 50 -8.70 1.64 -0.30
C HIS A 50 -7.78 2.50 -1.19
N PRO A 51 -8.13 3.77 -1.49
CA PRO A 51 -7.27 4.66 -2.28
C PRO A 51 -5.92 4.84 -1.58
N TRP A 52 -4.83 4.82 -2.35
CA TRP A 52 -3.49 4.91 -1.79
C TRP A 52 -2.68 6.09 -2.34
N GLY A 53 -2.48 6.16 -3.64
CA GLY A 53 -1.76 7.21 -4.34
C GLY A 53 -2.69 8.09 -5.17
N LEU A 54 -2.34 9.37 -5.29
CA LEU A 54 -3.07 10.36 -6.08
C LEU A 54 -2.09 11.31 -6.74
N VAL A 55 -2.33 11.62 -8.02
CA VAL A 55 -1.61 12.65 -8.75
C VAL A 55 -2.59 13.47 -9.60
N PHE A 56 -2.36 14.78 -9.67
CA PHE A 56 -3.13 15.68 -10.54
C PHE A 56 -2.60 15.65 -11.96
N LEU A 57 -3.50 15.46 -12.92
CA LEU A 57 -3.20 15.55 -14.34
C LEU A 57 -3.24 17.02 -14.82
N PRO A 58 -2.53 17.39 -15.91
CA PRO A 58 -2.54 18.75 -16.45
C PRO A 58 -3.93 19.26 -16.85
N ASP A 59 -4.86 18.35 -17.19
CA ASP A 59 -6.24 18.68 -17.52
C ASP A 59 -7.13 18.90 -16.27
N GLY A 60 -6.57 18.73 -15.08
CA GLY A 60 -7.24 18.94 -13.79
C GLY A 60 -8.03 17.73 -13.28
N ARG A 61 -8.03 16.59 -14.01
CA ARG A 61 -8.44 15.30 -13.44
C ARG A 61 -7.41 14.82 -12.42
N MET A 62 -7.80 13.86 -11.61
CA MET A 62 -6.88 13.14 -10.74
C MET A 62 -6.76 11.69 -11.24
N LEU A 63 -5.55 11.14 -11.12
CA LEU A 63 -5.30 9.72 -11.30
C LEU A 63 -5.07 9.11 -9.91
N VAL A 64 -5.89 8.13 -9.55
CA VAL A 64 -5.92 7.54 -8.20
C VAL A 64 -5.71 6.04 -8.28
N THR A 65 -4.82 5.52 -7.45
CA THR A 65 -4.64 4.08 -7.26
C THR A 65 -5.53 3.57 -6.15
N GLU A 66 -6.11 2.38 -6.36
CA GLU A 66 -6.80 1.62 -5.34
C GLU A 66 -6.03 0.33 -5.07
N ARG A 67 -5.75 0.02 -3.80
CA ARG A 67 -4.93 -1.15 -3.42
C ARG A 67 -5.37 -2.50 -4.01
N PRO A 68 -6.65 -2.78 -4.26
CA PRO A 68 -7.06 -4.01 -4.95
C PRO A 68 -6.52 -4.19 -6.37
N GLY A 69 -5.76 -3.22 -6.92
CA GLY A 69 -5.15 -3.29 -8.24
C GLY A 69 -5.92 -2.52 -9.29
N ARG A 70 -6.61 -1.46 -8.91
CA ARG A 70 -7.34 -0.60 -9.85
C ARG A 70 -6.71 0.79 -9.92
N LEU A 71 -6.64 1.33 -11.13
CA LEU A 71 -6.27 2.71 -11.42
C LEU A 71 -7.53 3.43 -11.92
N ARG A 72 -7.81 4.62 -11.42
CA ARG A 72 -9.05 5.34 -11.71
C ARG A 72 -8.77 6.79 -12.06
N PHE A 73 -9.50 7.32 -13.03
CA PHE A 73 -9.65 8.76 -13.12
C PHE A 73 -10.71 9.24 -12.13
N VAL A 74 -10.43 10.36 -11.50
CA VAL A 74 -11.44 11.16 -10.78
C VAL A 74 -11.54 12.49 -11.50
N ASN A 75 -12.70 12.76 -12.07
CA ASN A 75 -12.98 13.99 -12.81
C ASN A 75 -13.07 15.20 -11.87
N ARG A 76 -13.02 16.42 -12.43
CA ARG A 76 -13.15 17.66 -11.65
C ARG A 76 -14.47 17.77 -10.88
N ASP A 77 -15.53 17.11 -11.36
CA ASP A 77 -16.84 17.03 -10.72
C ASP A 77 -16.97 15.89 -9.71
N GLY A 78 -15.87 15.20 -9.39
CA GLY A 78 -15.81 14.10 -8.43
C GLY A 78 -16.29 12.75 -8.97
N ARG A 79 -16.68 12.64 -10.24
CA ARG A 79 -17.06 11.34 -10.84
C ARG A 79 -15.83 10.46 -11.01
N VAL A 80 -15.94 9.22 -10.52
CA VAL A 80 -14.92 8.19 -10.61
C VAL A 80 -15.15 7.34 -11.86
N SER A 81 -14.13 7.13 -12.70
CA SER A 81 -14.21 6.29 -13.89
C SER A 81 -14.40 4.81 -13.54
N THR A 82 -14.72 3.97 -14.53
CA THR A 82 -14.43 2.54 -14.46
C THR A 82 -12.92 2.30 -14.28
N PRO A 83 -12.47 1.12 -13.77
CA PRO A 83 -11.05 0.79 -13.69
C PRO A 83 -10.38 0.88 -15.06
N LEU A 84 -9.19 1.49 -15.07
CA LEU A 84 -8.35 1.60 -16.25
C LEU A 84 -7.63 0.27 -16.51
N ALA A 85 -7.46 -0.08 -17.78
CA ALA A 85 -6.72 -1.27 -18.20
C ALA A 85 -5.19 -1.09 -18.04
N GLY A 86 -4.42 -2.17 -18.19
CA GLY A 86 -2.96 -2.15 -18.24
C GLY A 86 -2.26 -2.02 -16.88
N VAL A 87 -2.99 -2.15 -15.78
CA VAL A 87 -2.39 -2.20 -14.43
C VAL A 87 -1.72 -3.57 -14.23
N PRO A 88 -0.47 -3.64 -13.74
CA PRO A 88 0.17 -4.91 -13.42
C PRO A 88 -0.63 -5.73 -12.39
N ALA A 89 -0.46 -7.06 -12.42
CA ALA A 89 -1.01 -7.92 -11.37
C ALA A 89 -0.38 -7.61 -10.02
N VAL A 90 -1.21 -7.45 -8.98
CA VAL A 90 -0.77 -7.06 -7.64
C VAL A 90 -1.13 -8.09 -6.59
N GLN A 91 -0.33 -8.20 -5.54
CA GLN A 91 -0.71 -8.92 -4.32
C GLN A 91 -1.43 -7.98 -3.36
N ALA A 92 -2.76 -7.92 -3.48
CA ALA A 92 -3.63 -7.07 -2.66
C ALA A 92 -3.93 -7.71 -1.30
N ARG A 93 -2.89 -7.96 -0.50
CA ARG A 93 -3.01 -8.56 0.84
C ARG A 93 -2.41 -7.63 1.90
N GLY A 94 -3.15 -7.41 3.00
CA GLY A 94 -2.72 -6.53 4.10
C GLY A 94 -2.49 -5.10 3.60
N GLN A 95 -1.27 -4.62 3.68
CA GLN A 95 -0.87 -3.29 3.20
C GLN A 95 -0.40 -3.29 1.73
N GLY A 96 -0.29 -4.47 1.09
CA GLY A 96 0.10 -4.61 -0.30
C GLY A 96 -1.02 -4.26 -1.28
N GLY A 97 -0.70 -4.26 -2.56
CA GLY A 97 -1.61 -3.94 -3.66
C GLY A 97 -0.99 -2.99 -4.68
N LEU A 98 -1.82 -2.26 -5.42
CA LEU A 98 -1.39 -1.10 -6.21
C LEU A 98 -1.21 0.07 -5.26
N LEU A 99 -0.02 0.68 -5.27
CA LEU A 99 0.38 1.62 -4.22
C LEU A 99 0.52 3.04 -4.80
N ASP A 100 1.71 3.49 -5.13
CA ASP A 100 1.87 4.87 -5.59
C ASP A 100 1.72 5.05 -7.10
N VAL A 101 1.46 6.27 -7.49
CA VAL A 101 1.47 6.73 -8.88
C VAL A 101 2.21 8.06 -8.97
N ALA A 102 3.09 8.18 -9.96
CA ALA A 102 3.78 9.42 -10.29
C ALA A 102 3.69 9.69 -11.80
N LEU A 103 3.66 10.96 -12.18
CA LEU A 103 3.81 11.38 -13.58
C LEU A 103 5.29 11.56 -13.90
N ASP A 104 5.67 11.26 -15.13
CA ASP A 104 6.96 11.67 -15.67
C ASP A 104 7.09 13.22 -15.60
N PRO A 105 8.27 13.78 -15.29
CA PRO A 105 8.47 15.24 -15.32
C PRO A 105 8.09 15.89 -16.66
N ARG A 106 8.14 15.12 -17.76
CA ARG A 106 7.72 15.55 -19.11
C ARG A 106 6.38 14.94 -19.52
N PHE A 107 5.50 14.67 -18.57
CA PHE A 107 4.21 14.01 -18.84
C PHE A 107 3.39 14.69 -19.94
N GLY A 108 3.44 16.02 -20.04
CA GLY A 108 2.75 16.76 -21.11
C GLY A 108 3.18 16.33 -22.52
N GLU A 109 4.42 15.86 -22.68
CA GLU A 109 5.01 15.44 -23.95
C GLU A 109 4.85 13.93 -24.18
N ASN A 110 5.20 13.12 -23.16
CA ASN A 110 5.36 11.67 -23.30
C ASN A 110 4.22 10.84 -22.73
N ARG A 111 3.39 11.43 -21.86
CA ARG A 111 2.26 10.76 -21.18
C ARG A 111 2.66 9.58 -20.30
N LEU A 112 3.92 9.48 -19.88
CA LEU A 112 4.39 8.38 -19.05
C LEU A 112 3.94 8.53 -17.61
N VAL A 113 3.50 7.41 -17.04
CA VAL A 113 3.17 7.25 -15.62
C VAL A 113 4.00 6.12 -15.02
N TYR A 114 4.25 6.22 -13.73
CA TYR A 114 4.97 5.22 -12.95
C TYR A 114 4.06 4.71 -11.85
N LEU A 115 3.98 3.40 -11.71
CA LEU A 115 3.15 2.72 -10.73
C LEU A 115 4.06 1.87 -9.83
N SER A 116 3.99 2.07 -8.53
CA SER A 116 4.59 1.13 -7.58
C SER A 116 3.52 0.17 -7.05
N TYR A 117 3.90 -1.07 -6.82
CA TYR A 117 2.96 -2.09 -6.40
C TYR A 117 3.65 -3.26 -5.69
N ALA A 118 2.87 -4.02 -4.93
CA ALA A 118 3.29 -5.29 -4.37
C ALA A 118 3.24 -6.37 -5.47
N GLU A 119 4.39 -6.66 -6.09
CA GLU A 119 4.50 -7.69 -7.13
C GLU A 119 4.50 -9.08 -6.48
N PRO A 120 3.59 -10.00 -6.87
CA PRO A 120 3.61 -11.36 -6.36
C PRO A 120 4.89 -12.09 -6.76
N GLY A 121 5.31 -13.05 -5.94
CA GLY A 121 6.42 -13.96 -6.16
C GLY A 121 6.02 -15.39 -5.82
N ASP A 122 6.94 -16.32 -6.02
CA ASP A 122 6.73 -17.73 -5.74
C ASP A 122 6.49 -17.99 -4.24
N GLY A 123 5.76 -19.04 -3.92
CA GLY A 123 5.50 -19.45 -2.55
C GLY A 123 4.76 -18.41 -1.68
N GLY A 124 3.97 -17.51 -2.28
CA GLY A 124 3.23 -16.48 -1.55
C GLY A 124 4.09 -15.31 -1.08
N THR A 125 5.30 -15.17 -1.60
CA THR A 125 6.15 -13.99 -1.39
C THR A 125 5.67 -12.79 -2.21
N ALA A 126 6.11 -11.60 -1.84
CA ALA A 126 5.94 -10.39 -2.64
C ALA A 126 7.11 -9.41 -2.40
N GLY A 127 7.29 -8.49 -3.32
CA GLY A 127 8.23 -7.38 -3.17
C GLY A 127 7.68 -6.14 -3.84
N THR A 128 8.19 -4.97 -3.48
CA THR A 128 7.85 -3.74 -4.18
C THR A 128 8.46 -3.77 -5.58
N ALA A 129 7.64 -3.49 -6.57
CA ALA A 129 8.07 -3.29 -7.95
C ALA A 129 7.59 -1.94 -8.47
N VAL A 130 8.24 -1.45 -9.52
CA VAL A 130 7.85 -0.25 -10.24
C VAL A 130 7.69 -0.58 -11.71
N ALA A 131 6.54 -0.22 -12.26
CA ALA A 131 6.28 -0.28 -13.70
C ALA A 131 6.05 1.12 -14.26
N THR A 132 6.38 1.31 -15.52
CA THR A 132 6.04 2.52 -16.29
C THR A 132 5.29 2.15 -17.55
N GLY A 133 4.46 3.05 -18.03
CA GLY A 133 3.72 2.92 -19.29
C GLY A 133 3.08 4.25 -19.68
N ARG A 134 2.50 4.28 -20.89
CA ARG A 134 1.87 5.47 -21.45
C ARG A 134 0.39 5.53 -21.03
N LEU A 135 -0.01 6.63 -20.38
CA LEU A 135 -1.40 6.83 -19.99
C LEU A 135 -2.25 7.28 -21.19
N GLY A 136 -3.26 6.47 -21.54
CA GLY A 136 -4.35 6.78 -22.45
C GLY A 136 -5.69 6.93 -21.71
N GLU A 137 -6.76 7.20 -22.43
CA GLU A 137 -8.10 7.32 -21.83
C GLU A 137 -8.65 5.98 -21.32
N GLY A 138 -8.28 4.86 -21.95
CA GLY A 138 -8.72 3.52 -21.56
C GLY A 138 -7.81 2.81 -20.55
N GLY A 139 -6.61 3.33 -20.32
CA GLY A 139 -5.65 2.67 -19.43
C GLY A 139 -4.20 3.03 -19.71
N VAL A 140 -3.29 2.19 -19.18
CA VAL A 140 -1.86 2.32 -19.35
C VAL A 140 -1.38 1.33 -20.41
N GLU A 141 -0.75 1.83 -21.45
CA GLU A 141 -0.25 1.07 -22.60
C GLU A 141 1.26 0.86 -22.50
N ASN A 142 1.78 -0.16 -23.19
CA ASN A 142 3.21 -0.48 -23.25
C ASN A 142 3.87 -0.57 -21.86
N VAL A 143 3.16 -1.21 -20.94
CA VAL A 143 3.61 -1.35 -19.55
C VAL A 143 4.84 -2.24 -19.49
N ARG A 144 5.89 -1.74 -18.82
CA ARG A 144 7.12 -2.49 -18.53
C ARG A 144 7.56 -2.28 -17.10
N VAL A 145 8.06 -3.33 -16.49
CA VAL A 145 8.62 -3.25 -15.12
C VAL A 145 10.05 -2.74 -15.23
N ILE A 146 10.36 -1.69 -14.46
CA ILE A 146 11.66 -1.02 -14.46
C ILE A 146 12.47 -1.28 -13.18
N TYR A 147 11.80 -1.73 -12.11
CA TYR A 147 12.46 -2.06 -10.84
C TYR A 147 11.75 -3.21 -10.12
N ARG A 148 12.51 -4.07 -9.46
CA ARG A 148 12.01 -5.12 -8.56
C ARG A 148 12.88 -5.20 -7.33
N GLN A 149 12.27 -5.08 -6.17
CA GLN A 149 12.91 -5.35 -4.88
C GLN A 149 13.40 -6.81 -4.82
N ARG A 150 14.61 -6.99 -4.34
CA ARG A 150 15.22 -8.30 -4.09
C ARG A 150 15.76 -8.38 -2.66
N PRO A 151 15.53 -9.50 -1.94
CA PRO A 151 14.63 -10.61 -2.31
C PRO A 151 13.15 -10.23 -2.18
N LYS A 152 12.25 -10.96 -2.87
CA LYS A 152 10.84 -11.02 -2.49
C LYS A 152 10.70 -11.89 -1.25
N VAL A 153 9.85 -11.46 -0.31
CA VAL A 153 9.71 -12.15 0.99
C VAL A 153 8.24 -12.33 1.36
N SER A 154 7.97 -13.23 2.29
CA SER A 154 6.63 -13.42 2.84
C SER A 154 6.17 -12.23 3.69
N GLY A 155 4.90 -12.23 4.08
CA GLY A 155 4.30 -11.15 4.86
C GLY A 155 3.52 -10.15 4.01
N SER A 156 2.74 -9.31 4.68
CA SER A 156 1.76 -8.43 4.03
C SER A 156 1.87 -6.96 4.46
N ASN A 157 2.89 -6.61 5.24
CA ASN A 157 3.05 -5.27 5.80
C ASN A 157 4.31 -4.57 5.25
N HIS A 158 4.42 -3.28 5.48
CA HIS A 158 5.58 -2.43 5.25
C HIS A 158 6.19 -2.59 3.86
N PHE A 159 5.44 -2.22 2.82
CA PHE A 159 5.94 -2.22 1.43
C PHE A 159 6.73 -0.94 1.08
N GLY A 160 6.50 0.18 1.81
CA GLY A 160 7.04 1.49 1.43
C GLY A 160 6.35 2.02 0.18
N SER A 161 7.04 2.03 -0.95
CA SER A 161 6.49 2.24 -2.31
C SER A 161 6.25 3.68 -2.75
N ARG A 162 6.64 4.71 -1.99
CA ARG A 162 6.53 6.10 -2.46
C ARG A 162 7.49 6.34 -3.62
N LEU A 163 7.00 7.02 -4.67
CA LEU A 163 7.71 7.42 -5.88
C LEU A 163 7.95 8.93 -5.86
N VAL A 164 9.19 9.36 -6.04
CA VAL A 164 9.55 10.79 -6.09
C VAL A 164 10.58 11.04 -7.19
N PHE A 165 10.24 11.86 -8.17
CA PHE A 165 11.21 12.37 -9.13
C PHE A 165 12.06 13.48 -8.51
N ALA A 166 13.37 13.36 -8.63
CA ALA A 166 14.30 14.41 -8.29
C ALA A 166 14.40 15.45 -9.43
N ARG A 167 15.01 16.59 -9.14
CA ARG A 167 15.19 17.67 -10.13
C ARG A 167 16.09 17.29 -11.31
N ASP A 168 17.00 16.34 -11.11
CA ASP A 168 17.88 15.78 -12.14
C ASP A 168 17.19 14.72 -13.02
N GLY A 169 15.91 14.44 -12.76
CA GLY A 169 15.11 13.47 -13.50
C GLY A 169 15.27 12.04 -13.03
N THR A 170 16.05 11.74 -11.99
CA THR A 170 16.12 10.41 -11.38
C THR A 170 14.88 10.12 -10.53
N LEU A 171 14.54 8.85 -10.36
CA LEU A 171 13.38 8.39 -9.62
C LEU A 171 13.84 7.72 -8.31
N PHE A 172 13.40 8.26 -7.18
CA PHE A 172 13.53 7.63 -5.87
C PHE A 172 12.32 6.75 -5.57
N VAL A 173 12.60 5.55 -5.03
CA VAL A 173 11.57 4.59 -4.62
C VAL A 173 11.85 4.14 -3.19
N THR A 174 10.89 4.36 -2.28
CA THR A 174 11.03 3.88 -0.91
C THR A 174 10.66 2.41 -0.79
N GLN A 175 11.42 1.65 -0.02
CA GLN A 175 11.22 0.23 0.23
C GLN A 175 10.97 0.00 1.71
N GLY A 176 9.95 -0.78 2.05
CA GLY A 176 9.71 -1.22 3.42
C GLY A 176 10.49 -2.49 3.75
N GLU A 177 10.73 -2.70 5.04
CA GLU A 177 11.44 -3.88 5.57
C GLU A 177 10.51 -5.07 5.83
N ARG A 178 9.23 -4.96 5.43
CA ARG A 178 8.23 -6.02 5.47
C ARG A 178 7.92 -6.53 6.89
N TYR A 179 8.13 -5.69 7.92
CA TYR A 179 7.87 -5.93 9.35
C TYR A 179 8.76 -7.03 9.99
N ALA A 180 8.76 -8.22 9.44
CA ALA A 180 9.51 -9.36 9.97
C ALA A 180 11.01 -9.37 9.61
N TYR A 181 11.42 -8.52 8.65
CA TYR A 181 12.79 -8.51 8.11
C TYR A 181 13.52 -7.20 8.43
N ARG A 182 13.23 -6.61 9.59
CA ARG A 182 13.77 -5.30 10.01
C ARG A 182 15.29 -5.22 9.99
N ASP A 183 15.95 -6.32 10.35
CA ASP A 183 17.41 -6.37 10.40
C ASP A 183 18.04 -6.27 9.00
N ALA A 184 17.33 -6.70 7.95
CA ALA A 184 17.76 -6.56 6.57
C ALA A 184 17.81 -5.09 6.10
N ALA A 185 17.22 -4.15 6.85
CA ALA A 185 17.31 -2.72 6.53
C ALA A 185 18.75 -2.19 6.58
N GLN A 186 19.64 -2.85 7.34
CA GLN A 186 21.08 -2.50 7.41
C GLN A 186 21.95 -3.33 6.45
N ASP A 187 21.38 -4.37 5.82
CA ASP A 187 22.09 -5.21 4.85
C ASP A 187 22.02 -4.59 3.45
N LEU A 188 23.16 -4.16 2.91
CA LEU A 188 23.25 -3.56 1.57
C LEU A 188 23.02 -4.55 0.42
N ALA A 189 23.13 -5.86 0.68
CA ALA A 189 22.80 -6.90 -0.30
C ALA A 189 21.27 -7.07 -0.50
N SER A 190 20.48 -6.44 0.37
CA SER A 190 19.02 -6.53 0.38
C SER A 190 18.35 -5.20 0.01
N GLY A 191 17.31 -5.24 -0.81
CA GLY A 191 16.45 -4.08 -1.10
C GLY A 191 15.42 -3.79 0.01
N LEU A 192 15.36 -4.59 1.07
CA LEU A 192 14.41 -4.40 2.17
C LEU A 192 14.81 -3.19 3.03
N GLY A 193 13.85 -2.30 3.32
CA GLY A 193 14.07 -1.12 4.16
C GLY A 193 15.03 -0.10 3.56
N LYS A 194 15.04 0.06 2.24
CA LYS A 194 15.94 0.96 1.51
C LYS A 194 15.18 2.10 0.82
N ILE A 195 15.92 3.11 0.44
CA ILE A 195 15.53 4.04 -0.61
C ILE A 195 16.45 3.78 -1.79
N VAL A 196 15.87 3.47 -2.94
CA VAL A 196 16.62 3.22 -4.18
C VAL A 196 16.46 4.40 -5.13
N ARG A 197 17.51 4.68 -5.91
CA ARG A 197 17.54 5.71 -6.94
C ARG A 197 17.86 5.07 -8.28
N ILE A 198 16.99 5.29 -9.24
CA ILE A 198 17.10 4.74 -10.60
C ILE A 198 16.82 5.83 -11.63
N HIS A 199 17.25 5.63 -12.85
CA HIS A 199 16.75 6.40 -14.00
C HIS A 199 15.31 6.00 -14.37
N PRO A 200 14.57 6.85 -15.10
CA PRO A 200 13.20 6.57 -15.54
C PRO A 200 13.05 5.28 -16.38
N ASP A 201 14.13 4.81 -16.98
CA ASP A 201 14.18 3.55 -17.73
C ASP A 201 14.52 2.32 -16.88
N GLY A 202 14.85 2.52 -15.59
CA GLY A 202 15.23 1.50 -14.63
C GLY A 202 16.74 1.25 -14.55
N THR A 203 17.57 1.94 -15.33
CA THR A 203 19.03 1.86 -15.20
C THR A 203 19.52 2.55 -13.93
N VAL A 204 20.68 2.13 -13.44
CA VAL A 204 21.27 2.63 -12.20
C VAL A 204 22.12 3.85 -12.50
N PRO A 205 21.92 4.99 -11.81
CA PRO A 205 22.81 6.14 -11.90
C PRO A 205 24.24 5.77 -11.47
N ALA A 206 25.24 6.17 -12.28
CA ALA A 206 26.65 5.82 -12.04
C ALA A 206 27.21 6.45 -10.76
N ASP A 207 26.58 7.50 -10.27
CA ASP A 207 26.94 8.25 -9.06
C ASP A 207 26.17 7.80 -7.80
N ASN A 208 25.43 6.68 -7.85
CA ASN A 208 24.86 6.09 -6.65
C ASN A 208 25.96 5.62 -5.70
N PRO A 209 25.77 5.76 -4.37
CA PRO A 209 26.86 5.60 -3.38
C PRO A 209 27.43 4.19 -3.30
N PHE A 210 26.71 3.17 -3.78
CA PHE A 210 27.13 1.77 -3.68
C PHE A 210 27.44 1.12 -5.04
N VAL A 211 27.47 1.89 -6.13
CA VAL A 211 27.89 1.39 -7.45
C VAL A 211 29.33 0.85 -7.36
N GLY A 212 29.55 -0.36 -7.88
CA GLY A 212 30.83 -1.06 -7.84
C GLY A 212 31.22 -1.66 -6.48
N ARG A 213 30.41 -1.48 -5.43
CA ARG A 213 30.66 -2.09 -4.13
C ARG A 213 30.21 -3.55 -4.11
N THR A 214 31.16 -4.47 -3.90
CA THR A 214 30.87 -5.89 -3.76
C THR A 214 29.91 -6.14 -2.58
N GLY A 215 28.88 -6.95 -2.81
CA GLY A 215 27.87 -7.29 -1.79
C GLY A 215 26.83 -6.20 -1.51
N ALA A 216 26.77 -5.14 -2.31
CA ALA A 216 25.72 -4.12 -2.22
C ALA A 216 24.88 -4.08 -3.50
N GLN A 217 23.60 -3.72 -3.36
CA GLN A 217 22.75 -3.42 -4.52
C GLN A 217 23.06 -2.00 -5.01
N PRO A 218 23.38 -1.83 -6.29
CA PRO A 218 23.84 -0.54 -6.82
C PRO A 218 22.74 0.51 -6.91
N GLU A 219 21.49 0.10 -6.80
CA GLU A 219 20.31 0.98 -6.81
C GLU A 219 20.15 1.78 -5.49
N ILE A 220 20.83 1.36 -4.41
CA ILE A 220 20.74 1.99 -3.08
C ILE A 220 21.56 3.28 -3.01
#